data_b18671fde9c2b31c5133f34f0ed9d935
#
_entry.id   b18671fde9c2b31c5133f34f0ed9d935
#
_cell.length_a   1.000
_cell.length_b   1.000
_cell.length_c   1.000
_cell.angle_alpha   90.00
_cell.angle_beta   90.00
_cell.angle_gamma   90.00
#
_symmetry.space_group_name_H-M   'P 1'
#
loop_
_entity.id
_entity.type
_entity.pdbx_description
1 polymer ?
#
loop_
_entity_poly.entity_id
_entity_poly.type
_entity_poly.pdbx_seq_one_letter_code
_entity_poly.pdbx_strand_id
1 'polypeptide(L)'
;MYKYKLTPKIQQLREEEETTQSQYKIYCDMDGVIADFDKRFEQYAHMSSREYEVKYGTQAFWDLISKEGVKFWVGIPWMPNGKELWEYIKKYNPTLLSAPSRENESRLGKRLWVKNHMPGTPLVLASRANKQNYAKPNAILIDDRPDTINEWNARGGKGILFISTEQTIDKLKQIGI
;
A
#
# COMPACT_ATOMS: atom_id res chain seq x y z
N MET A 1 39.92 12.17 20.66
CA MET A 1 38.61 11.84 20.14
C MET A 1 37.65 12.97 20.53
N TYR A 2 37.38 13.91 19.63
CA TYR A 2 36.52 15.07 19.90
C TYR A 2 35.06 14.65 19.85
N LYS A 3 34.37 14.61 21.01
CA LYS A 3 32.90 14.51 21.06
C LYS A 3 32.31 15.88 20.75
N TYR A 4 31.80 16.06 19.55
CA TYR A 4 31.00 17.24 19.25
C TYR A 4 29.72 17.22 20.11
N LYS A 5 29.57 18.19 21.01
CA LYS A 5 28.33 18.46 21.73
C LYS A 5 27.34 19.06 20.71
N LEU A 6 26.20 18.38 20.50
CA LEU A 6 25.14 18.94 19.70
C LEU A 6 24.64 20.24 20.33
N THR A 7 24.33 21.24 19.52
CA THR A 7 23.73 22.49 20.03
C THR A 7 22.33 22.17 20.58
N PRO A 8 21.84 22.92 21.60
CA PRO A 8 20.52 22.71 22.19
C PRO A 8 19.41 22.64 21.14
N LYS A 9 19.49 23.44 20.07
CA LYS A 9 18.54 23.43 18.96
C LYS A 9 18.55 22.11 18.15
N ILE A 10 19.73 21.52 17.94
CA ILE A 10 19.87 20.23 17.25
C ILE A 10 19.40 19.10 18.16
N GLN A 11 19.59 19.24 19.46
CA GLN A 11 19.11 18.29 20.46
C GLN A 11 17.58 18.32 20.55
N GLN A 12 16.97 19.50 20.57
CA GLN A 12 15.53 19.68 20.54
C GLN A 12 14.89 19.14 19.24
N LEU A 13 15.52 19.41 18.08
CA LEU A 13 15.06 18.86 16.80
C LEU A 13 15.13 17.31 16.76
N ARG A 14 16.16 16.72 17.37
CA ARG A 14 16.24 15.26 17.51
C ARG A 14 15.20 14.69 18.47
N GLU A 15 14.95 15.35 19.59
CA GLU A 15 13.91 14.96 20.54
C GLU A 15 12.51 15.11 19.91
N GLU A 16 12.29 16.13 19.07
CA GLU A 16 11.07 16.28 18.28
C GLU A 16 10.95 15.22 17.18
N GLU A 17 12.06 14.82 16.52
CA GLU A 17 12.07 13.70 15.56
C GLU A 17 11.88 12.35 16.26
N GLU A 18 12.47 12.11 17.42
CA GLU A 18 12.29 10.88 18.20
C GLU A 18 10.88 10.75 18.78
N THR A 19 10.23 11.85 19.16
CA THR A 19 8.81 11.87 19.60
C THR A 19 7.84 11.65 18.46
N THR A 20 8.23 11.89 17.20
CA THR A 20 7.40 11.67 16.01
C THR A 20 7.55 10.24 15.44
N GLN A 21 8.43 9.42 15.99
CA GLN A 21 8.55 8.04 15.56
C GLN A 21 7.35 7.26 16.12
N SER A 22 6.33 7.09 15.30
CA SER A 22 5.14 6.30 15.65
C SER A 22 5.56 4.94 16.21
N GLN A 23 4.98 4.58 17.37
CA GLN A 23 5.14 3.24 17.93
C GLN A 23 4.65 2.13 16.97
N TYR A 24 3.93 2.52 15.91
CA TYR A 24 3.37 1.61 14.92
C TYR A 24 4.16 1.60 13.62
N LYS A 25 4.30 0.41 13.03
CA LYS A 25 4.75 0.22 11.66
C LYS A 25 3.55 0.11 10.74
N ILE A 26 3.40 1.06 9.82
CA ILE A 26 2.30 1.06 8.85
C ILE A 26 2.69 0.27 7.60
N TYR A 27 1.82 -0.65 7.22
CA TYR A 27 1.80 -1.32 5.92
C TYR A 27 0.56 -0.86 5.16
N CYS A 28 0.71 -0.57 3.87
CA CYS A 28 -0.39 -0.13 3.01
C CYS A 28 -0.38 -0.95 1.74
N ASP A 29 -1.53 -1.54 1.38
CA ASP A 29 -1.68 -2.16 0.06
C ASP A 29 -1.67 -1.11 -1.04
N MET A 30 -1.48 -1.55 -2.27
CA MET A 30 -1.50 -0.68 -3.44
C MET A 30 -2.85 -0.73 -4.14
N ASP A 31 -3.18 -1.89 -4.74
CA ASP A 31 -4.37 -2.05 -5.57
C ASP A 31 -5.64 -1.93 -4.71
N GLY A 32 -6.59 -1.11 -5.13
CA GLY A 32 -7.82 -0.87 -4.37
C GLY A 32 -7.68 0.05 -3.14
N VAL A 33 -6.45 0.48 -2.79
CA VAL A 33 -6.20 1.42 -1.66
C VAL A 33 -5.62 2.74 -2.16
N ILE A 34 -4.48 2.72 -2.84
CA ILE A 34 -3.82 3.91 -3.38
C ILE A 34 -3.72 3.89 -4.91
N ALA A 35 -3.77 2.73 -5.52
CA ALA A 35 -3.70 2.49 -6.96
C ALA A 35 -5.02 1.89 -7.45
N ASP A 36 -5.65 2.54 -8.43
CA ASP A 36 -6.98 2.17 -8.96
C ASP A 36 -6.83 1.15 -10.10
N PHE A 37 -6.67 -0.11 -9.68
CA PHE A 37 -6.54 -1.23 -10.60
C PHE A 37 -7.77 -1.38 -11.50
N ASP A 38 -8.99 -1.26 -10.93
CA ASP A 38 -10.23 -1.44 -11.68
C ASP A 38 -10.38 -0.37 -12.78
N LYS A 39 -10.13 0.88 -12.45
CA LYS A 39 -10.15 1.96 -13.45
C LYS A 39 -9.12 1.73 -14.57
N ARG A 40 -7.93 1.19 -14.22
CA ARG A 40 -6.94 0.82 -15.23
C ARG A 40 -7.43 -0.30 -16.11
N PHE A 41 -8.05 -1.32 -15.52
CA PHE A 41 -8.61 -2.45 -16.25
C PHE A 41 -9.74 -2.01 -17.21
N GLU A 42 -10.65 -1.15 -16.75
CA GLU A 42 -11.75 -0.60 -17.56
C GLU A 42 -11.28 0.14 -18.82
N GLN A 43 -10.10 0.77 -18.80
CA GLN A 43 -9.51 1.43 -19.97
C GLN A 43 -9.27 0.47 -21.14
N TYR A 44 -9.06 -0.82 -20.86
CA TYR A 44 -8.81 -1.86 -21.86
C TYR A 44 -10.04 -2.74 -22.13
N ALA A 45 -10.77 -3.07 -21.08
CA ALA A 45 -11.89 -4.00 -21.16
C ALA A 45 -13.24 -3.32 -21.46
N HIS A 46 -13.36 -2.00 -21.24
CA HIS A 46 -14.60 -1.23 -21.30
C HIS A 46 -15.71 -1.76 -20.39
N MET A 47 -15.32 -2.48 -19.33
CA MET A 47 -16.16 -2.99 -18.25
C MET A 47 -15.30 -3.23 -17.00
N SER A 48 -15.92 -3.39 -15.82
CA SER A 48 -15.19 -3.64 -14.58
C SER A 48 -14.43 -4.97 -14.62
N SER A 49 -13.38 -5.08 -13.84
CA SER A 49 -12.55 -6.29 -13.71
C SER A 49 -13.39 -7.50 -13.33
N ARG A 50 -14.32 -7.32 -12.38
CA ARG A 50 -15.23 -8.36 -11.90
C ARG A 50 -16.22 -8.84 -12.97
N GLU A 51 -16.86 -7.91 -13.69
CA GLU A 51 -17.79 -8.26 -14.78
C GLU A 51 -17.06 -9.00 -15.89
N TYR A 52 -15.84 -8.57 -16.24
CA TYR A 52 -15.02 -9.22 -17.25
C TYR A 52 -14.67 -10.66 -16.85
N GLU A 53 -14.21 -10.85 -15.61
CA GLU A 53 -13.83 -12.18 -15.11
C GLU A 53 -15.03 -13.12 -15.04
N VAL A 54 -16.20 -12.63 -14.59
CA VAL A 54 -17.46 -13.41 -14.58
C VAL A 54 -17.87 -13.81 -16.00
N LYS A 55 -17.74 -12.90 -16.96
CA LYS A 55 -18.22 -13.11 -18.33
C LYS A 55 -17.27 -13.97 -19.18
N TYR A 56 -15.95 -13.78 -19.02
CA TYR A 56 -14.95 -14.38 -19.91
C TYR A 56 -14.03 -15.36 -19.19
N GLY A 57 -14.08 -15.43 -17.86
CA GLY A 57 -13.26 -16.31 -17.04
C GLY A 57 -11.91 -15.71 -16.63
N THR A 58 -11.33 -16.30 -15.59
CA THR A 58 -10.06 -15.85 -14.98
C THR A 58 -8.87 -15.88 -15.97
N GLN A 59 -8.86 -16.87 -16.88
CA GLN A 59 -7.76 -16.94 -17.86
C GLN A 59 -7.79 -15.75 -18.81
N ALA A 60 -8.94 -15.44 -19.41
CA ALA A 60 -9.10 -14.30 -20.32
C ALA A 60 -8.79 -12.96 -19.63
N PHE A 61 -9.17 -12.84 -18.37
CA PHE A 61 -8.82 -11.68 -17.53
C PHE A 61 -7.30 -11.47 -17.44
N TRP A 62 -6.54 -12.53 -17.12
CA TRP A 62 -5.08 -12.40 -17.03
C TRP A 62 -4.43 -12.25 -18.39
N ASP A 63 -4.94 -12.88 -19.45
CA ASP A 63 -4.43 -12.74 -20.82
C ASP A 63 -4.53 -11.29 -21.30
N LEU A 64 -5.62 -10.59 -20.97
CA LEU A 64 -5.78 -9.16 -21.30
C LEU A 64 -4.69 -8.32 -20.63
N ILE A 65 -4.44 -8.52 -19.34
CA ILE A 65 -3.41 -7.80 -18.58
C ILE A 65 -2.01 -8.13 -19.11
N SER A 66 -1.73 -9.42 -19.35
CA SER A 66 -0.43 -9.89 -19.84
C SER A 66 -0.10 -9.33 -21.23
N LYS A 67 -1.08 -9.15 -22.09
CA LYS A 67 -0.92 -8.53 -23.42
C LYS A 67 -0.38 -7.10 -23.31
N GLU A 68 -0.79 -6.35 -22.30
CA GLU A 68 -0.31 -4.98 -22.05
C GLU A 68 1.04 -4.97 -21.30
N GLY A 69 1.39 -6.06 -20.65
CA GLY A 69 2.65 -6.25 -19.96
C GLY A 69 2.90 -5.20 -18.88
N VAL A 70 4.14 -4.75 -18.74
CA VAL A 70 4.56 -3.75 -17.73
C VAL A 70 3.77 -2.45 -17.82
N LYS A 71 3.34 -2.05 -19.02
CA LYS A 71 2.60 -0.79 -19.25
C LYS A 71 1.27 -0.77 -18.51
N PHE A 72 0.61 -1.92 -18.36
CA PHE A 72 -0.61 -2.01 -17.57
C PHE A 72 -0.35 -1.51 -16.14
N TRP A 73 0.64 -2.11 -15.47
CA TRP A 73 0.96 -1.87 -14.07
C TRP A 73 1.51 -0.46 -13.79
N VAL A 74 2.38 0.03 -14.66
CA VAL A 74 2.94 1.38 -14.53
C VAL A 74 1.88 2.46 -14.75
N GLY A 75 0.90 2.19 -15.59
CA GLY A 75 -0.17 3.13 -15.94
C GLY A 75 -1.38 3.10 -15.02
N ILE A 76 -1.38 2.36 -13.92
CA ILE A 76 -2.48 2.36 -12.94
C ILE A 76 -2.63 3.78 -12.36
N PRO A 77 -3.81 4.41 -12.44
CA PRO A 77 -4.02 5.72 -11.85
C PRO A 77 -4.09 5.63 -10.32
N TRP A 78 -3.99 6.78 -9.66
CA TRP A 78 -4.30 6.85 -8.25
C TRP A 78 -5.78 6.55 -7.98
N MET A 79 -6.05 5.90 -6.84
CA MET A 79 -7.42 5.85 -6.31
C MET A 79 -7.95 7.25 -6.07
N PRO A 80 -9.26 7.49 -6.21
CA PRO A 80 -9.88 8.71 -5.71
C PRO A 80 -9.43 8.98 -4.26
N ASN A 81 -8.89 10.17 -4.00
CA ASN A 81 -8.32 10.57 -2.70
C ASN A 81 -7.15 9.68 -2.20
N GLY A 82 -6.60 8.76 -3.01
CA GLY A 82 -5.46 7.93 -2.62
C GLY A 82 -4.20 8.75 -2.33
N LYS A 83 -4.02 9.88 -3.02
CA LYS A 83 -2.94 10.83 -2.71
C LYS A 83 -3.10 11.46 -1.33
N GLU A 84 -4.32 11.78 -0.92
CA GLU A 84 -4.61 12.34 0.40
C GLU A 84 -4.27 11.33 1.50
N LEU A 85 -4.65 10.06 1.34
CA LEU A 85 -4.24 9.01 2.27
C LEU A 85 -2.72 8.90 2.35
N TRP A 86 -2.04 8.89 1.18
CA TRP A 86 -0.59 8.84 1.13
C TRP A 86 0.06 10.01 1.87
N GLU A 87 -0.38 11.25 1.60
CA GLU A 87 0.13 12.45 2.28
C GLU A 87 -0.04 12.39 3.80
N TYR A 88 -1.14 11.77 4.27
CA TYR A 88 -1.39 11.57 5.69
C TYR A 88 -0.41 10.57 6.32
N ILE A 89 -0.19 9.40 5.68
CA ILE A 89 0.61 8.32 6.28
C ILE A 89 2.11 8.45 6.01
N LYS A 90 2.57 9.16 4.97
CA LYS A 90 3.99 9.20 4.57
C LYS A 90 4.94 9.65 5.67
N LYS A 91 4.51 10.54 6.56
CA LYS A 91 5.29 11.01 7.72
C LYS A 91 5.64 9.90 8.73
N TYR A 92 4.92 8.78 8.68
CA TYR A 92 5.18 7.61 9.52
C TYR A 92 6.03 6.53 8.82
N ASN A 93 6.67 6.86 7.71
CA ASN A 93 7.55 5.97 6.95
C ASN A 93 6.89 4.60 6.63
N PRO A 94 5.72 4.56 5.98
CA PRO A 94 5.01 3.33 5.70
C PRO A 94 5.79 2.45 4.74
N THR A 95 5.49 1.16 4.77
CA THR A 95 5.94 0.19 3.76
C THR A 95 4.74 -0.20 2.91
N LEU A 96 4.85 -0.10 1.59
CA LEU A 96 3.86 -0.69 0.71
C LEU A 96 3.97 -2.21 0.74
N LEU A 97 2.83 -2.90 0.90
CA LEU A 97 2.77 -4.37 1.00
C LEU A 97 1.73 -4.89 0.01
N SER A 98 2.17 -5.22 -1.19
CA SER A 98 1.27 -5.54 -2.30
C SER A 98 1.50 -6.94 -2.85
N ALA A 99 0.42 -7.58 -3.29
CA ALA A 99 0.48 -8.89 -3.94
C ALA A 99 0.63 -8.71 -5.47
N PRO A 100 1.77 -9.14 -6.06
CA PRO A 100 1.91 -9.16 -7.50
C PRO A 100 1.11 -10.34 -8.08
N SER A 101 0.75 -10.24 -9.37
CA SER A 101 0.33 -11.41 -10.15
C SER A 101 1.49 -12.42 -10.29
N ARG A 102 1.21 -13.56 -10.91
CA ARG A 102 2.26 -14.59 -11.16
C ARG A 102 3.33 -14.12 -12.13
N GLU A 103 3.02 -13.14 -12.97
CA GLU A 103 3.87 -12.61 -14.02
C GLU A 103 4.93 -11.65 -13.48
N ASN A 104 6.12 -11.68 -14.08
CA ASN A 104 7.22 -10.79 -13.71
C ASN A 104 6.92 -9.32 -14.03
N GLU A 105 6.10 -9.06 -15.04
CA GLU A 105 5.64 -7.73 -15.48
C GLU A 105 4.92 -6.99 -14.36
N SER A 106 4.12 -7.70 -13.58
CA SER A 106 3.45 -7.14 -12.40
C SER A 106 4.46 -6.67 -11.35
N ARG A 107 5.48 -7.50 -11.08
CA ARG A 107 6.53 -7.15 -10.10
C ARG A 107 7.34 -5.95 -10.54
N LEU A 108 7.74 -5.92 -11.82
CA LEU A 108 8.48 -4.79 -12.39
C LEU A 108 7.62 -3.55 -12.44
N GLY A 109 6.38 -3.67 -12.92
CA GLY A 109 5.46 -2.55 -13.06
C GLY A 109 5.12 -1.90 -11.72
N LYS A 110 4.83 -2.67 -10.66
CA LYS A 110 4.60 -2.13 -9.31
C LYS A 110 5.84 -1.40 -8.77
N ARG A 111 7.05 -1.92 -8.98
CA ARG A 111 8.28 -1.23 -8.58
C ARG A 111 8.45 0.10 -9.33
N LEU A 112 8.20 0.12 -10.63
CA LEU A 112 8.26 1.34 -11.43
C LEU A 112 7.17 2.34 -11.03
N TRP A 113 5.96 1.87 -10.77
CA TRP A 113 4.87 2.72 -10.28
C TRP A 113 5.27 3.43 -8.99
N VAL A 114 5.79 2.68 -8.00
CA VAL A 114 6.25 3.26 -6.73
C VAL A 114 7.42 4.23 -6.96
N LYS A 115 8.38 3.87 -7.79
CA LYS A 115 9.51 4.76 -8.14
C LYS A 115 9.03 6.11 -8.73
N ASN A 116 7.98 6.06 -9.57
CA ASN A 116 7.47 7.24 -10.27
C ASN A 116 6.59 8.14 -9.37
N HIS A 117 5.85 7.54 -8.45
CA HIS A 117 4.86 8.25 -7.64
C HIS A 117 5.29 8.51 -6.20
N MET A 118 6.16 7.65 -5.65
CA MET A 118 6.56 7.67 -4.24
C MET A 118 8.04 7.26 -4.09
N PRO A 119 8.98 8.02 -4.70
CA PRO A 119 10.40 7.65 -4.70
C PRO A 119 10.92 7.49 -3.28
N GLY A 120 11.71 6.45 -3.05
CA GLY A 120 12.28 6.12 -1.74
C GLY A 120 11.38 5.32 -0.81
N THR A 121 10.10 5.11 -1.16
CA THR A 121 9.19 4.31 -0.33
C THR A 121 9.52 2.83 -0.39
N PRO A 122 9.67 2.15 0.76
CA PRO A 122 9.86 0.71 0.80
C PRO A 122 8.67 -0.05 0.20
N LEU A 123 8.94 -1.01 -0.69
CA LEU A 123 7.95 -1.87 -1.30
C LEU A 123 8.28 -3.34 -1.04
N VAL A 124 7.36 -4.03 -0.40
CA VAL A 124 7.37 -5.49 -0.23
C VAL A 124 6.33 -6.11 -1.16
N LEU A 125 6.80 -7.02 -2.02
CA LEU A 125 5.95 -7.81 -2.91
C LEU A 125 5.80 -9.21 -2.32
N ALA A 126 4.67 -9.47 -1.67
CA ALA A 126 4.33 -10.75 -1.06
C ALA A 126 3.02 -11.27 -1.63
N SER A 127 2.86 -12.60 -1.72
CA SER A 127 1.55 -13.15 -2.05
C SER A 127 0.52 -12.74 -1.00
N ARG A 128 -0.76 -12.73 -1.37
CA ARG A 128 -1.85 -12.38 -0.44
C ARG A 128 -1.75 -13.20 0.86
N ALA A 129 -1.62 -14.52 0.75
CA ALA A 129 -1.50 -15.43 1.90
C ALA A 129 -0.27 -15.14 2.77
N ASN A 130 0.77 -14.51 2.23
CA ASN A 130 1.99 -14.20 2.96
C ASN A 130 2.00 -12.79 3.57
N LYS A 131 1.03 -11.93 3.27
CA LYS A 131 0.92 -10.61 3.91
C LYS A 131 0.85 -10.72 5.42
N GLN A 132 0.08 -11.68 5.95
CA GLN A 132 -0.06 -11.94 7.39
C GLN A 132 1.25 -12.23 8.13
N ASN A 133 2.32 -12.62 7.43
CA ASN A 133 3.63 -12.89 8.04
C ASN A 133 4.33 -11.62 8.53
N TYR A 134 3.87 -10.45 8.10
CA TYR A 134 4.36 -9.14 8.55
C TYR A 134 3.56 -8.58 9.74
N ALA A 135 2.48 -9.25 10.13
CA ALA A 135 1.66 -8.84 11.27
C ALA A 135 2.44 -8.97 12.58
N LYS A 136 2.36 -7.94 13.41
CA LYS A 136 2.91 -7.84 14.76
C LYS A 136 2.00 -6.93 15.59
N PRO A 137 2.06 -6.95 16.93
CA PRO A 137 1.20 -6.12 17.80
C PRO A 137 1.26 -4.62 17.47
N ASN A 138 2.41 -4.15 16.99
CA ASN A 138 2.64 -2.76 16.58
C ASN A 138 2.57 -2.54 15.05
N ALA A 139 2.11 -3.52 14.28
CA ALA A 139 1.96 -3.40 12.83
C ALA A 139 0.51 -3.12 12.45
N ILE A 140 0.31 -2.06 11.68
CA ILE A 140 -0.98 -1.70 11.07
C ILE A 140 -0.94 -2.10 9.59
N LEU A 141 -2.01 -2.72 9.08
CA LEU A 141 -2.22 -2.95 7.65
C LEU A 141 -3.47 -2.20 7.19
N ILE A 142 -3.33 -1.41 6.14
CA ILE A 142 -4.44 -0.82 5.38
C ILE A 142 -4.58 -1.65 4.10
N ASP A 143 -5.72 -2.31 3.90
CA ASP A 143 -5.98 -3.22 2.78
C ASP A 143 -7.49 -3.23 2.48
N ASP A 144 -7.89 -3.34 1.22
CA ASP A 144 -9.30 -3.33 0.78
C ASP A 144 -9.99 -4.70 0.92
N ARG A 145 -9.22 -5.73 1.25
CA ARG A 145 -9.72 -7.11 1.31
C ARG A 145 -10.03 -7.57 2.73
N PRO A 146 -11.32 -7.89 3.02
CA PRO A 146 -11.71 -8.35 4.36
C PRO A 146 -10.97 -9.61 4.82
N ASP A 147 -10.72 -10.57 3.92
CA ASP A 147 -10.00 -11.80 4.22
C ASP A 147 -8.55 -11.52 4.65
N THR A 148 -7.84 -10.64 3.94
CA THR A 148 -6.48 -10.21 4.30
C THR A 148 -6.44 -9.53 5.68
N ILE A 149 -7.40 -8.65 5.95
CA ILE A 149 -7.53 -7.96 7.24
C ILE A 149 -7.79 -8.95 8.39
N ASN A 150 -8.67 -9.94 8.16
CA ASN A 150 -8.97 -10.97 9.15
C ASN A 150 -7.73 -11.83 9.46
N GLU A 151 -6.99 -12.26 8.44
CA GLU A 151 -5.73 -13.02 8.60
C GLU A 151 -4.67 -12.20 9.35
N TRP A 152 -4.56 -10.91 9.04
CA TRP A 152 -3.64 -9.99 9.72
C TRP A 152 -3.97 -9.85 11.21
N ASN A 153 -5.25 -9.64 11.53
CA ASN A 153 -5.72 -9.53 12.91
C ASN A 153 -5.54 -10.83 13.69
N ALA A 154 -5.79 -11.98 13.06
CA ALA A 154 -5.58 -13.31 13.67
C ALA A 154 -4.10 -13.55 14.04
N ARG A 155 -3.16 -12.88 13.39
CA ARG A 155 -1.73 -12.89 13.70
C ARG A 155 -1.30 -11.83 14.71
N GLY A 156 -2.26 -11.09 15.30
CA GLY A 156 -2.01 -10.09 16.33
C GLY A 156 -1.65 -8.69 15.82
N GLY A 157 -1.74 -8.45 14.51
CA GLY A 157 -1.61 -7.11 13.93
C GLY A 157 -2.88 -6.29 14.07
N LYS A 158 -2.85 -5.04 13.64
CA LYS A 158 -4.02 -4.13 13.57
C LYS A 158 -4.40 -3.91 12.10
N GLY A 159 -5.46 -4.57 11.64
CA GLY A 159 -5.98 -4.42 10.28
C GLY A 159 -6.99 -3.29 10.18
N ILE A 160 -6.85 -2.43 9.18
CA ILE A 160 -7.82 -1.40 8.82
C ILE A 160 -8.36 -1.75 7.43
N LEU A 161 -9.61 -2.22 7.37
CA LEU A 161 -10.28 -2.41 6.09
C LEU A 161 -10.50 -1.05 5.44
N PHE A 162 -9.88 -0.88 4.27
CA PHE A 162 -10.05 0.33 3.46
C PHE A 162 -11.43 0.32 2.80
N ILE A 163 -12.19 1.38 3.02
CA ILE A 163 -13.47 1.65 2.37
C ILE A 163 -13.41 3.01 1.70
N SER A 164 -12.83 3.98 2.41
CA SER A 164 -12.54 5.32 1.88
C SER A 164 -11.33 5.92 2.61
N THR A 165 -10.70 6.89 2.00
CA THR A 165 -9.60 7.66 2.59
C THR A 165 -10.00 8.29 3.92
N GLU A 166 -11.15 8.98 3.97
CA GLU A 166 -11.67 9.66 5.15
C GLU A 166 -11.81 8.69 6.33
N GLN A 167 -12.56 7.59 6.14
CA GLN A 167 -12.76 6.59 7.19
C GLN A 167 -11.44 5.96 7.66
N THR A 168 -10.49 5.75 6.75
CA THR A 168 -9.17 5.19 7.08
C THR A 168 -8.38 6.15 7.94
N ILE A 169 -8.34 7.44 7.58
CA ILE A 169 -7.67 8.48 8.36
C ILE A 169 -8.30 8.60 9.75
N ASP A 170 -9.63 8.56 9.86
CA ASP A 170 -10.30 8.63 11.16
C ASP A 170 -9.97 7.44 12.06
N LYS A 171 -9.90 6.22 11.50
CA LYS A 171 -9.44 5.03 12.25
C LYS A 171 -7.97 5.16 12.69
N LEU A 172 -7.10 5.72 11.86
CA LEU A 172 -5.70 5.98 12.19
C LEU A 172 -5.60 6.98 13.34
N LYS A 173 -6.36 8.08 13.32
CA LYS A 173 -6.42 9.07 14.42
C LYS A 173 -6.88 8.45 15.74
N GLN A 174 -7.88 7.56 15.71
CA GLN A 174 -8.39 6.87 16.91
C GLN A 174 -7.34 6.01 17.61
N ILE A 175 -6.33 5.55 16.90
CA ILE A 175 -5.23 4.76 17.46
C ILE A 175 -3.94 5.57 17.66
N GLY A 176 -4.01 6.90 17.53
CA GLY A 176 -2.90 7.81 17.80
C GLY A 176 -1.91 7.99 16.65
N ILE A 177 -2.36 7.78 15.42
CA ILE A 177 -1.61 7.99 14.16
C ILE A 177 -2.05 9.29 13.48
#